data_9deff3a3b8cad14214500500d0a549ce
#
_entry.id   9deff3a3b8cad14214500500d0a549ce
#
_cell.length_a   1.000
_cell.length_b   1.000
_cell.length_c   1.000
_cell.angle_alpha   90.00
_cell.angle_beta   90.00
_cell.angle_gamma   90.00
#
_symmetry.space_group_name_H-M   'P 1'
#
loop_
_entity.id
_entity.type
_entity.pdbx_description
1 polymer ?
#
loop_
_entity_poly.entity_id
_entity_poly.type
_entity_poly.pdbx_seq_one_letter_code
_entity_poly.pdbx_strand_id
1 'polypeptide(L)'
;MARGKVISVYLIDGVANGKIKATISNWNGIAYKIPRRLLDECKELEAFKQSGVYFLFGNNMVYVGQAEVRKNGKGIHQRILDHENDKYKDCWDEVVIFTRKDNSLGRTDISYLENRFYNKALEAGRFRVQN
;
A
#
# COMPACT_ATOMS: atom_id res chain seq x y z
N MET A 1 -27.35 12.47 -2.12
CA MET A 1 -26.59 13.63 -1.58
C MET A 1 -25.30 13.13 -0.96
N ALA A 2 -24.18 13.70 -1.36
CA ALA A 2 -22.89 13.34 -0.79
C ALA A 2 -22.78 13.89 0.64
N ARG A 3 -22.26 13.09 1.56
CA ARG A 3 -21.99 13.51 2.92
C ARG A 3 -20.53 13.90 3.06
N GLY A 4 -20.24 14.87 3.91
CA GLY A 4 -18.87 15.21 4.24
C GLY A 4 -18.19 14.05 4.93
N LYS A 5 -16.87 13.93 4.72
CA LYS A 5 -16.05 12.90 5.33
C LYS A 5 -14.79 13.55 5.92
N VAL A 6 -14.29 12.92 6.97
CA VAL A 6 -13.03 13.37 7.60
C VAL A 6 -11.93 12.42 7.20
N ILE A 7 -10.87 12.96 6.64
CA ILE A 7 -9.64 12.22 6.38
C ILE A 7 -8.65 12.60 7.46
N SER A 8 -8.15 11.62 8.21
CA SER A 8 -7.16 11.84 9.25
C SER A 8 -5.81 11.39 8.73
N VAL A 9 -4.81 12.26 8.83
CA VAL A 9 -3.43 11.97 8.44
C VAL A 9 -2.57 12.06 9.68
N TYR A 10 -1.88 10.98 9.99
CA TYR A 10 -1.01 10.89 11.15
C TYR A 10 0.43 10.73 10.69
N LEU A 11 1.27 11.69 11.07
CA LEU A 11 2.69 11.67 10.75
C LEU A 11 3.41 10.88 11.84
N ILE A 12 3.68 9.60 11.57
CA ILE A 12 4.24 8.68 12.57
C ILE A 12 5.57 9.21 13.12
N ASP A 13 6.40 9.78 12.25
CA ASP A 13 7.71 10.31 12.63
C ASP A 13 7.69 11.82 12.91
N GLY A 14 6.51 12.42 12.90
CA GLY A 14 6.35 13.86 13.16
C GLY A 14 6.76 14.76 11.99
N VAL A 15 7.11 14.20 10.84
CA VAL A 15 7.52 14.97 9.67
C VAL A 15 6.86 14.41 8.41
N ALA A 16 6.64 15.28 7.42
CA ALA A 16 5.92 14.89 6.21
C ALA A 16 6.69 13.92 5.32
N ASN A 17 8.01 13.90 5.40
CA ASN A 17 8.83 12.98 4.60
C ASN A 17 9.15 11.66 5.32
N GLY A 18 8.48 11.40 6.44
CA GLY A 18 8.59 10.14 7.18
C GLY A 18 7.45 9.19 6.84
N LYS A 19 7.14 8.30 7.78
CA LYS A 19 6.04 7.35 7.65
C LYS A 19 4.72 8.06 7.95
N ILE A 20 3.73 7.82 7.10
CA ILE A 20 2.40 8.44 7.20
C ILE A 20 1.32 7.37 7.26
N LYS A 21 0.35 7.57 8.13
CA LYS A 21 -0.85 6.73 8.22
C LYS A 21 -2.07 7.58 7.90
N ALA A 22 -2.99 7.08 7.08
CA ALA A 22 -4.21 7.80 6.73
C ALA A 22 -5.43 6.93 6.92
N THR A 23 -6.50 7.53 7.45
CA THR A 23 -7.81 6.88 7.61
C THR A 23 -8.90 7.84 7.16
N ILE A 24 -10.08 7.31 6.89
CA ILE A 24 -11.24 8.12 6.52
C ILE A 24 -12.42 7.70 7.40
N SER A 25 -13.25 8.68 7.78
CA SER A 25 -14.39 8.41 8.67
C SER A 25 -15.38 7.41 8.08
N ASN A 26 -15.95 6.59 8.95
CA ASN A 26 -16.95 5.57 8.60
C ASN A 26 -16.45 4.54 7.61
N TRP A 27 -15.15 4.27 7.64
CA TRP A 27 -14.55 3.30 6.74
C TRP A 27 -13.47 2.50 7.47
N ASN A 28 -13.43 1.20 7.19
CA ASN A 28 -12.53 0.28 7.87
C ASN A 28 -11.16 0.16 7.21
N GLY A 29 -10.95 0.86 6.11
CA GLY A 29 -9.68 0.84 5.41
C GLY A 29 -8.64 1.70 6.08
N ILE A 30 -7.38 1.38 5.83
CA ILE A 30 -6.25 2.12 6.36
C ILE A 30 -5.16 2.14 5.29
N ALA A 31 -4.50 3.27 5.13
CA ALA A 31 -3.42 3.42 4.19
C ALA A 31 -2.15 3.87 4.91
N TYR A 32 -1.01 3.36 4.47
CA TYR A 32 0.30 3.80 4.95
C TYR A 32 1.13 4.21 3.76
N LYS A 33 1.83 5.33 3.88
CA LYS A 33 2.81 5.79 2.91
C LYS A 33 4.18 5.73 3.58
N ILE A 34 5.09 4.94 3.04
CA ILE A 34 6.38 4.66 3.66
C ILE A 34 7.50 4.91 2.64
N PRO A 35 8.46 5.79 2.95
CA PRO A 35 9.68 5.89 2.15
C PRO A 35 10.43 4.57 2.19
N ARG A 36 10.99 4.14 1.06
CA ARG A 36 11.73 2.87 0.99
C ARG A 36 12.82 2.76 2.04
N ARG A 37 13.52 3.86 2.33
CA ARG A 37 14.60 3.89 3.34
C ARG A 37 14.12 3.55 4.74
N LEU A 38 12.82 3.67 5.01
CA LEU A 38 12.23 3.40 6.34
C LEU A 38 11.46 2.09 6.39
N LEU A 39 11.49 1.30 5.32
CA LEU A 39 10.68 0.09 5.22
C LEU A 39 11.04 -0.93 6.32
N ASP A 40 12.32 -1.05 6.67
CA ASP A 40 12.74 -2.00 7.71
C ASP A 40 12.13 -1.70 9.08
N GLU A 41 11.79 -0.44 9.34
CA GLU A 41 11.16 -0.06 10.60
C GLU A 41 9.70 -0.50 10.69
N CYS A 42 9.12 -0.95 9.56
CA CYS A 42 7.70 -1.28 9.48
C CYS A 42 7.39 -2.77 9.63
N LYS A 43 8.41 -3.63 9.69
CA LYS A 43 8.21 -5.09 9.70
C LYS A 43 7.36 -5.58 10.86
N GLU A 44 7.34 -4.84 11.97
CA GLU A 44 6.55 -5.20 13.14
C GLU A 44 5.17 -4.56 13.18
N LEU A 45 4.87 -3.65 12.23
CA LEU A 45 3.53 -3.06 12.16
C LEU A 45 2.53 -4.10 11.70
N GLU A 46 1.42 -4.17 12.43
CA GLU A 46 0.38 -5.17 12.17
C GLU A 46 -0.14 -5.11 10.74
N ALA A 47 -0.32 -3.90 10.20
CA ALA A 47 -0.82 -3.71 8.84
C ALA A 47 0.08 -4.37 7.78
N PHE A 48 1.38 -4.41 8.02
CA PHE A 48 2.34 -5.01 7.08
C PHE A 48 2.35 -6.54 7.12
N LYS A 49 1.74 -7.12 8.14
CA LYS A 49 1.59 -8.57 8.27
C LYS A 49 0.28 -9.07 7.67
N GLN A 50 -0.57 -8.14 7.23
CA GLN A 50 -1.90 -8.45 6.71
C GLN A 50 -1.91 -8.57 5.19
N SER A 51 -3.04 -9.00 4.66
CA SER A 51 -3.31 -9.00 3.23
C SER A 51 -3.71 -7.59 2.78
N GLY A 52 -3.38 -7.24 1.57
CA GLY A 52 -3.77 -5.94 1.05
C GLY A 52 -3.24 -5.68 -0.35
N VAL A 53 -3.41 -4.44 -0.78
CA VAL A 53 -2.93 -3.94 -2.07
C VAL A 53 -1.83 -2.93 -1.78
N TYR A 54 -0.79 -2.93 -2.60
CA TYR A 54 0.31 -1.99 -2.43
C TYR A 54 0.67 -1.34 -3.76
N PHE A 55 1.26 -0.15 -3.65
CA PHE A 55 1.72 0.65 -4.78
C PHE A 55 3.18 0.99 -4.55
N LEU A 56 4.02 0.71 -5.54
CA LEU A 56 5.43 1.10 -5.50
C LEU A 56 5.61 2.26 -6.47
N PHE A 57 6.06 3.39 -5.97
CA PHE A 57 6.26 4.61 -6.74
C PHE A 57 7.73 4.92 -6.90
N GLY A 58 8.14 5.32 -8.08
CA GLY A 58 9.49 5.80 -8.35
C GLY A 58 9.74 5.89 -9.85
N ASN A 59 10.64 6.79 -10.24
CA ASN A 59 11.08 6.93 -11.62
C ASN A 59 9.91 7.10 -12.62
N ASN A 60 8.90 7.89 -12.25
CA ASN A 60 7.69 8.14 -13.04
C ASN A 60 6.86 6.88 -13.32
N MET A 61 7.04 5.85 -12.50
CA MET A 61 6.31 4.60 -12.61
C MET A 61 5.53 4.32 -11.33
N VAL A 62 4.42 3.62 -11.47
CA VAL A 62 3.72 3.02 -10.34
C VAL A 62 3.47 1.55 -10.64
N TYR A 63 3.86 0.69 -9.71
CA TYR A 63 3.55 -0.72 -9.75
C TYR A 63 2.41 -1.00 -8.76
N VAL A 64 1.36 -1.67 -9.22
CA VAL A 64 0.22 -2.04 -8.38
C VAL A 64 0.29 -3.54 -8.17
N GLY A 65 0.30 -3.97 -6.90
CA GLY A 65 0.41 -5.37 -6.55
C GLY A 65 -0.52 -5.75 -5.43
N GLN A 66 -0.60 -7.05 -5.18
CA GLN A 66 -1.41 -7.59 -4.10
C GLN A 66 -0.58 -8.58 -3.28
N ALA A 67 -0.97 -8.73 -2.02
CA ALA A 67 -0.36 -9.69 -1.11
C ALA A 67 -1.44 -10.35 -0.27
N GLU A 68 -1.33 -11.65 -0.08
CA GLU A 68 -2.14 -12.40 0.86
C GLU A 68 -1.29 -12.86 2.03
N VAL A 69 -1.89 -12.93 3.22
CA VAL A 69 -1.21 -13.53 4.36
C VAL A 69 -0.96 -15.01 4.06
N ARG A 70 0.30 -15.41 4.14
CA ARG A 70 0.71 -16.80 3.91
C ARG A 70 0.66 -17.58 5.24
N LYS A 71 0.75 -18.91 5.16
CA LYS A 71 0.77 -19.78 6.33
C LYS A 71 1.86 -19.44 7.34
N ASN A 72 2.95 -18.81 6.88
CA ASN A 72 4.05 -18.40 7.75
C ASN A 72 3.81 -17.05 8.42
N GLY A 73 2.62 -16.46 8.30
CA GLY A 73 2.28 -15.18 8.89
C GLY A 73 2.87 -13.98 8.18
N LYS A 74 3.45 -14.16 7.00
CA LYS A 74 4.03 -13.07 6.21
C LYS A 74 3.01 -12.55 5.20
N GLY A 75 2.81 -11.24 5.18
CA GLY A 75 1.86 -10.58 4.30
C GLY A 75 2.54 -9.56 3.40
N ILE A 76 2.04 -8.34 3.42
CA ILE A 76 2.49 -7.25 2.53
C ILE A 76 3.99 -7.00 2.62
N HIS A 77 4.55 -6.97 3.83
CA HIS A 77 5.98 -6.66 4.00
C HIS A 77 6.87 -7.64 3.22
N GLN A 78 6.60 -8.94 3.33
CA GLN A 78 7.39 -9.94 2.62
C GLN A 78 7.26 -9.79 1.10
N ARG A 79 6.05 -9.50 0.63
CA ARG A 79 5.82 -9.32 -0.80
C ARG A 79 6.60 -8.11 -1.35
N ILE A 80 6.69 -7.04 -0.57
CA ILE A 80 7.47 -5.86 -0.96
C ILE A 80 8.96 -6.19 -0.98
N LEU A 81 9.46 -6.93 0.01
CA LEU A 81 10.86 -7.35 0.04
C LEU A 81 11.22 -8.20 -1.18
N ASP A 82 10.30 -9.02 -1.66
CA ASP A 82 10.52 -9.81 -2.88
C ASP A 82 10.82 -8.92 -4.08
N HIS A 83 10.27 -7.70 -4.11
CA HIS A 83 10.51 -6.74 -5.19
C HIS A 83 11.86 -6.06 -5.11
N GLU A 84 12.53 -6.06 -3.96
CA GLU A 84 13.85 -5.43 -3.83
C GLU A 84 14.90 -6.13 -4.69
N ASN A 85 14.69 -7.40 -4.99
CA ASN A 85 15.61 -8.20 -5.80
C ASN A 85 15.16 -8.32 -7.26
N ASP A 86 14.11 -7.62 -7.65
CA ASP A 86 13.57 -7.69 -9.00
C ASP A 86 14.17 -6.59 -9.86
N LYS A 87 14.94 -6.98 -10.89
CA LYS A 87 15.63 -6.04 -11.78
C LYS A 87 14.71 -5.01 -12.42
N TYR A 88 13.48 -5.40 -12.74
CA TYR A 88 12.54 -4.55 -13.46
C TYR A 88 11.71 -3.67 -12.55
N LYS A 89 11.70 -3.97 -11.27
CA LYS A 89 10.83 -3.32 -10.29
C LYS A 89 11.60 -2.70 -9.13
N ASP A 90 12.89 -2.43 -9.32
CA ASP A 90 13.76 -1.93 -8.27
C ASP A 90 13.88 -0.40 -8.24
N CYS A 91 13.17 0.30 -9.13
CA CYS A 91 13.28 1.76 -9.26
C CYS A 91 12.39 2.54 -8.30
N TRP A 92 11.69 1.86 -7.39
CA TRP A 92 10.77 2.52 -6.47
C TRP A 92 11.49 3.08 -5.25
N ASP A 93 11.00 4.21 -4.76
CA ASP A 93 11.53 4.86 -3.57
C ASP A 93 10.48 5.08 -2.49
N GLU A 94 9.23 4.76 -2.77
CA GLU A 94 8.13 4.98 -1.86
C GLU A 94 7.07 3.89 -2.07
N VAL A 95 6.48 3.43 -0.98
CA VAL A 95 5.38 2.46 -1.04
C VAL A 95 4.16 3.02 -0.34
N VAL A 96 2.99 2.78 -0.93
CA VAL A 96 1.71 3.01 -0.28
C VAL A 96 1.04 1.66 -0.15
N ILE A 97 0.63 1.29 1.06
CA ILE A 97 -0.12 0.07 1.27
C ILE A 97 -1.54 0.40 1.70
N PHE A 98 -2.44 -0.49 1.32
CA PHE A 98 -3.86 -0.35 1.60
C PHE A 98 -4.38 -1.66 2.17
N THR A 99 -4.93 -1.62 3.38
CA THR A 99 -5.45 -2.81 4.05
C THR A 99 -6.66 -2.42 4.90
N ARG A 100 -7.20 -3.36 5.67
CA ARG A 100 -8.25 -3.09 6.64
C ARG A 100 -7.72 -3.22 8.06
N LYS A 101 -8.36 -2.51 8.97
CA LYS A 101 -7.96 -2.50 10.38
C LYS A 101 -8.05 -3.88 11.03
N ASP A 102 -8.96 -4.72 10.55
CA ASP A 102 -9.28 -6.01 11.15
C ASP A 102 -8.77 -7.21 10.35
N ASN A 103 -7.91 -6.99 9.36
CA ASN A 103 -7.37 -8.04 8.48
C ASN A 103 -8.48 -8.87 7.80
N SER A 104 -9.57 -8.22 7.43
CA SER A 104 -10.73 -8.90 6.85
C SER A 104 -10.70 -8.99 5.33
N LEU A 105 -9.65 -8.52 4.66
CA LEU A 105 -9.54 -8.60 3.20
C LEU A 105 -9.25 -10.02 2.75
N GLY A 106 -10.21 -10.63 2.04
CA GLY A 106 -10.02 -11.92 1.44
C GLY A 106 -9.46 -11.83 0.03
N ARG A 107 -9.12 -12.98 -0.55
CA ARG A 107 -8.51 -13.07 -1.88
C ARG A 107 -9.33 -12.36 -2.96
N THR A 108 -10.63 -12.55 -2.96
CA THR A 108 -11.52 -11.94 -3.95
C THR A 108 -11.52 -10.42 -3.84
N ASP A 109 -11.58 -9.91 -2.60
CA ASP A 109 -11.57 -8.47 -2.34
C ASP A 109 -10.25 -7.85 -2.80
N ILE A 110 -9.14 -8.49 -2.51
CA ILE A 110 -7.81 -8.01 -2.86
C ILE A 110 -7.65 -7.96 -4.38
N SER A 111 -8.08 -9.01 -5.08
CA SER A 111 -7.98 -9.06 -6.53
C SER A 111 -8.85 -7.99 -7.18
N TYR A 112 -10.05 -7.77 -6.65
CA TYR A 112 -10.92 -6.72 -7.13
C TYR A 112 -10.28 -5.33 -6.95
N LEU A 113 -9.74 -5.07 -5.76
CA LEU A 113 -9.11 -3.78 -5.46
C LEU A 113 -7.86 -3.53 -6.29
N GLU A 114 -7.03 -4.55 -6.47
CA GLU A 114 -5.84 -4.42 -7.30
C GLU A 114 -6.22 -4.03 -8.72
N ASN A 115 -7.18 -4.74 -9.30
CA ASN A 115 -7.63 -4.45 -10.66
C ASN A 115 -8.23 -3.06 -10.77
N ARG A 116 -9.03 -2.67 -9.80
CA ARG A 116 -9.67 -1.34 -9.79
C ARG A 116 -8.65 -0.23 -9.67
N PHE A 117 -7.68 -0.37 -8.78
CA PHE A 117 -6.63 0.63 -8.60
C PHE A 117 -5.73 0.71 -9.82
N TYR A 118 -5.42 -0.43 -10.43
CA TYR A 118 -4.65 -0.48 -11.67
C TYR A 118 -5.35 0.34 -12.76
N ASN A 119 -6.63 0.12 -12.96
CA ASN A 119 -7.40 0.84 -13.97
C ASN A 119 -7.50 2.34 -13.66
N LYS A 120 -7.66 2.71 -12.38
CA LYS A 120 -7.69 4.11 -11.99
C LYS A 120 -6.34 4.79 -12.22
N ALA A 121 -5.26 4.09 -12.00
CA ALA A 121 -3.92 4.63 -12.26
C ALA A 121 -3.71 4.87 -13.76
N LEU A 122 -4.19 3.97 -14.60
CA LEU A 122 -4.15 4.14 -16.06
C LEU A 122 -4.97 5.36 -16.47
N GLU A 123 -6.19 5.50 -15.95
CA GLU A 123 -7.08 6.63 -16.26
C GLU A 123 -6.46 7.97 -15.85
N ALA A 124 -5.75 8.00 -14.73
CA ALA A 124 -5.11 9.22 -14.23
C ALA A 124 -4.00 9.72 -15.16
N GLY A 125 -3.33 8.82 -15.86
CA GLY A 125 -2.33 9.17 -16.87
C GLY A 125 -1.10 9.89 -16.35
N ARG A 126 -0.78 9.80 -15.05
CA ARG A 126 0.33 10.52 -14.43
C ARG A 126 1.61 9.70 -14.34
N PHE A 127 1.48 8.38 -14.34
CA PHE A 127 2.60 7.46 -14.18
C PHE A 127 2.52 6.36 -15.23
N ARG A 128 3.66 5.78 -15.54
CA ARG A 128 3.68 4.51 -16.26
C ARG A 128 3.24 3.44 -15.28
N VAL A 129 2.16 2.73 -15.62
CA VAL A 129 1.54 1.79 -14.70
C VAL A 129 1.99 0.37 -15.01
N GLN A 130 2.40 -0.35 -13.98
CA GLN A 130 2.78 -1.76 -14.06
C GLN A 130 1.97 -2.56 -13.05
N ASN A 131 1.89 -3.86 -13.34
CA ASN A 131 1.13 -4.77 -12.48
C ASN A 131 1.88 -6.08 -12.31
#